data_fab8a76540d26ccaf9d25bb590606661
#
_entry.id   fab8a76540d26ccaf9d25bb590606661
#
_cell.length_a   1.000
_cell.length_b   1.000
_cell.length_c   1.000
_cell.angle_alpha   90.00
_cell.angle_beta   90.00
_cell.angle_gamma   90.00
#
_symmetry.space_group_name_H-M   'P 1'
#
loop_
_entity.id
_entity.type
_entity.pdbx_description
1 polymer ?
#
loop_
_entity_poly.entity_id
_entity_poly.type
_entity_poly.pdbx_seq_one_letter_code
_entity_poly.pdbx_strand_id
1 'polypeptide(L)'
;ISTLEQLNTVLSGVKQKVSQAHTGMRKAEKRMKDIAGIQSAVAVCQEQKPVHDKYLKIGWKKRQAAFAESHQEELKAYNKAYRYLKAQHVDLNVNLDALEAEYSKLQADHATFARQLEQIQAELKPLNEVRYWVGQVLGPEQVEVLDKAESKQSVVEQLHQSHEQTRKQDKTSQKEQKMEL
;
A
#
# COMPACT_ATOMS: atom_id res chain seq x y z
N ILE A 1 -19.93 16.53 -26.06
CA ILE A 1 -18.68 16.14 -26.74
C ILE A 1 -18.89 16.37 -28.23
N SER A 2 -18.30 17.41 -28.77
CA SER A 2 -18.44 17.79 -30.18
C SER A 2 -17.22 17.44 -31.04
N THR A 3 -16.10 17.08 -30.42
CA THR A 3 -14.87 16.72 -31.13
C THR A 3 -14.24 15.46 -30.53
N LEU A 4 -13.47 14.72 -31.33
CA LEU A 4 -12.73 13.53 -30.94
C LEU A 4 -11.68 13.87 -29.86
N GLU A 5 -11.07 15.04 -29.94
CA GLU A 5 -10.11 15.53 -28.94
C GLU A 5 -10.75 15.73 -27.57
N GLN A 6 -11.99 16.25 -27.51
CA GLN A 6 -12.74 16.35 -26.27
C GLN A 6 -13.08 14.97 -25.69
N LEU A 7 -13.43 14.00 -26.54
CA LEU A 7 -13.71 12.63 -26.12
C LEU A 7 -12.44 11.99 -25.47
N ASN A 8 -11.29 12.14 -26.12
CA ASN A 8 -10.04 11.60 -25.59
C ASN A 8 -9.63 12.29 -24.27
N THR A 9 -9.82 13.60 -24.15
CA THR A 9 -9.57 14.32 -22.90
C THR A 9 -10.46 13.78 -21.77
N VAL A 10 -11.73 13.54 -22.04
CA VAL A 10 -12.66 12.95 -21.04
C VAL A 10 -12.22 11.53 -20.67
N LEU A 11 -11.91 10.69 -21.65
CA LEU A 11 -11.46 9.30 -21.41
C LEU A 11 -10.16 9.26 -20.61
N SER A 12 -9.21 10.12 -20.91
CA SER A 12 -7.96 10.25 -20.14
C SER A 12 -8.23 10.66 -18.70
N GLY A 13 -9.09 11.65 -18.46
CA GLY A 13 -9.49 12.04 -17.11
C GLY A 13 -10.17 10.91 -16.32
N VAL A 14 -10.99 10.11 -16.98
CA VAL A 14 -11.63 8.96 -16.36
C VAL A 14 -10.62 7.85 -16.05
N LYS A 15 -9.69 7.54 -16.96
CA LYS A 15 -8.58 6.59 -16.72
C LYS A 15 -7.74 7.01 -15.52
N GLN A 16 -7.45 8.30 -15.38
CA GLN A 16 -6.72 8.83 -14.23
C GLN A 16 -7.47 8.62 -12.91
N LYS A 17 -8.78 8.87 -12.88
CA LYS A 17 -9.61 8.60 -11.69
C LYS A 17 -9.60 7.12 -11.31
N VAL A 18 -9.68 6.21 -12.28
CA VAL A 18 -9.55 4.76 -12.06
C VAL A 18 -8.20 4.42 -11.41
N SER A 19 -7.12 4.94 -11.96
CA SER A 19 -5.77 4.72 -11.42
C SER A 19 -5.63 5.24 -9.99
N GLN A 20 -6.17 6.41 -9.70
CA GLN A 20 -6.17 7.00 -8.35
C GLN A 20 -6.97 6.14 -7.35
N ALA A 21 -8.16 5.67 -7.73
CA ALA A 21 -8.99 4.82 -6.90
C ALA A 21 -8.30 3.47 -6.61
N HIS A 22 -7.72 2.81 -7.62
CA HIS A 22 -6.94 1.58 -7.42
C HIS A 22 -5.72 1.80 -6.52
N THR A 23 -5.03 2.93 -6.67
CA THR A 23 -3.89 3.27 -5.82
C THR A 23 -4.34 3.49 -4.37
N GLY A 24 -5.47 4.18 -4.17
CA GLY A 24 -6.08 4.35 -2.85
C GLY A 24 -6.43 3.02 -2.19
N MET A 25 -7.11 2.13 -2.92
CA MET A 25 -7.46 0.79 -2.43
C MET A 25 -6.22 0.00 -2.01
N ARG A 26 -5.20 -0.08 -2.87
CA ARG A 26 -3.96 -0.82 -2.56
C ARG A 26 -3.23 -0.28 -1.33
N LYS A 27 -3.22 1.05 -1.15
CA LYS A 27 -2.63 1.68 0.05
C LYS A 27 -3.43 1.32 1.30
N ALA A 28 -4.76 1.36 1.24
CA ALA A 28 -5.61 0.97 2.35
C ALA A 28 -5.44 -0.52 2.70
N GLU A 29 -5.46 -1.41 1.71
CA GLU A 29 -5.25 -2.85 1.89
C GLU A 29 -3.89 -3.16 2.52
N LYS A 30 -2.82 -2.53 2.02
CA LYS A 30 -1.48 -2.71 2.59
C LYS A 30 -1.45 -2.29 4.05
N ARG A 31 -1.98 -1.11 4.37
CA ARG A 31 -1.99 -0.61 5.74
C ARG A 31 -2.86 -1.45 6.68
N MET A 32 -4.03 -1.91 6.24
CA MET A 32 -4.87 -2.85 7.00
C MET A 32 -4.11 -4.15 7.30
N LYS A 33 -3.37 -4.67 6.33
CA LYS A 33 -2.54 -5.87 6.51
C LYS A 33 -1.41 -5.63 7.52
N ASP A 34 -0.76 -4.47 7.47
CA ASP A 34 0.28 -4.09 8.43
C ASP A 34 -0.30 -3.98 9.85
N ILE A 35 -1.47 -3.35 10.01
CA ILE A 35 -2.17 -3.25 11.31
C ILE A 35 -2.51 -4.63 11.86
N ALA A 36 -3.12 -5.51 11.06
CA ALA A 36 -3.43 -6.88 11.47
C ALA A 36 -2.17 -7.65 11.91
N GLY A 37 -1.06 -7.47 11.18
CA GLY A 37 0.24 -8.05 11.55
C GLY A 37 0.77 -7.52 12.87
N ILE A 38 0.65 -6.21 13.13
CA ILE A 38 1.04 -5.57 14.39
C ILE A 38 0.20 -6.11 15.55
N GLN A 39 -1.13 -6.15 15.41
CA GLN A 39 -2.04 -6.66 16.42
C GLN A 39 -1.70 -8.12 16.79
N SER A 40 -1.50 -8.97 15.77
CA SER A 40 -1.10 -10.36 15.97
C SER A 40 0.25 -10.48 16.67
N ALA A 41 1.24 -9.67 16.29
CA ALA A 41 2.56 -9.71 16.91
C ALA A 41 2.53 -9.22 18.38
N VAL A 42 1.74 -8.18 18.67
CA VAL A 42 1.54 -7.72 20.06
C VAL A 42 0.90 -8.80 20.91
N ALA A 43 -0.15 -9.46 20.42
CA ALA A 43 -0.82 -10.55 21.11
C ALA A 43 0.16 -11.69 21.45
N VAL A 44 0.95 -12.15 20.48
CA VAL A 44 1.98 -13.18 20.69
C VAL A 44 3.02 -12.73 21.71
N CYS A 45 3.50 -11.50 21.63
CA CYS A 45 4.46 -10.97 22.60
C CYS A 45 3.86 -10.91 24.01
N GLN A 46 2.61 -10.49 24.18
CA GLN A 46 1.95 -10.43 25.46
C GLN A 46 1.75 -11.83 26.06
N GLU A 47 1.33 -12.79 25.25
CA GLU A 47 1.13 -14.18 25.66
C GLU A 47 2.44 -14.85 26.10
N GLN A 48 3.52 -14.67 25.35
CA GLN A 48 4.80 -15.33 25.60
C GLN A 48 5.74 -14.53 26.52
N LYS A 49 5.38 -13.30 26.87
CA LYS A 49 6.17 -12.44 27.77
C LYS A 49 6.53 -13.12 29.11
N PRO A 50 5.62 -13.84 29.80
CA PRO A 50 5.95 -14.49 31.07
C PRO A 50 7.09 -15.52 30.91
N VAL A 51 7.12 -16.26 29.81
CA VAL A 51 8.16 -17.25 29.51
C VAL A 51 9.48 -16.54 29.21
N HIS A 52 9.45 -15.49 28.39
CA HIS A 52 10.62 -14.69 28.06
C HIS A 52 11.21 -13.99 29.29
N ASP A 53 10.39 -13.42 30.17
CA ASP A 53 10.84 -12.77 31.40
C ASP A 53 11.47 -13.78 32.41
N LYS A 54 10.91 -15.00 32.50
CA LYS A 54 11.53 -16.09 33.25
C LYS A 54 12.89 -16.46 32.68
N TYR A 55 13.01 -16.61 31.37
CA TYR A 55 14.26 -16.92 30.69
C TYR A 55 15.34 -15.89 31.01
N LEU A 56 15.03 -14.60 30.99
CA LEU A 56 15.97 -13.51 31.28
C LEU A 56 16.43 -13.49 32.75
N LYS A 57 15.57 -13.94 33.69
CA LYS A 57 15.90 -13.97 35.12
C LYS A 57 16.79 -15.14 35.52
N ILE A 58 16.99 -16.13 34.67
CA ILE A 58 17.83 -17.27 34.94
C ILE A 58 19.32 -16.88 34.86
N GLY A 59 20.00 -16.69 35.98
CA GLY A 59 21.40 -16.26 36.01
C GLY A 59 22.41 -17.38 35.66
N TRP A 60 22.03 -18.66 35.69
CA TRP A 60 22.93 -19.79 35.43
C TRP A 60 22.79 -20.28 34.02
N LYS A 61 23.88 -20.16 33.22
CA LYS A 61 23.91 -20.54 31.78
C LYS A 61 23.38 -21.95 31.49
N LYS A 62 23.75 -22.96 32.31
CA LYS A 62 23.24 -24.33 32.12
C LYS A 62 21.72 -24.44 32.34
N ARG A 63 21.17 -23.78 33.36
CA ARG A 63 19.72 -23.76 33.61
C ARG A 63 18.99 -22.94 32.55
N GLN A 64 19.59 -21.86 32.10
CA GLN A 64 19.03 -21.03 31.02
C GLN A 64 18.96 -21.82 29.71
N ALA A 65 19.99 -22.60 29.36
CA ALA A 65 20.00 -23.47 28.19
C ALA A 65 18.90 -24.55 28.27
N ALA A 66 18.80 -25.26 29.42
CA ALA A 66 17.77 -26.26 29.62
C ALA A 66 16.34 -25.66 29.56
N PHE A 67 16.15 -24.46 30.12
CA PHE A 67 14.89 -23.73 30.02
C PHE A 67 14.57 -23.34 28.57
N ALA A 68 15.58 -22.85 27.83
CA ALA A 68 15.43 -22.50 26.42
C ALA A 68 15.08 -23.70 25.54
N GLU A 69 15.61 -24.89 25.87
CA GLU A 69 15.29 -26.13 25.17
C GLU A 69 13.84 -26.57 25.43
N SER A 70 13.40 -26.50 26.69
CA SER A 70 12.03 -26.88 27.07
C SER A 70 10.96 -25.88 26.61
N HIS A 71 11.32 -24.62 26.33
CA HIS A 71 10.42 -23.54 25.91
C HIS A 71 10.83 -22.93 24.55
N GLN A 72 11.38 -23.79 23.67
CA GLN A 72 11.96 -23.34 22.42
C GLN A 72 10.96 -22.63 21.49
N GLU A 73 9.75 -23.18 21.40
CA GLU A 73 8.72 -22.65 20.51
C GLU A 73 8.18 -21.30 21.00
N GLU A 74 7.94 -21.16 22.30
CA GLU A 74 7.46 -19.92 22.93
C GLU A 74 8.49 -18.79 22.78
N LEU A 75 9.77 -19.09 23.04
CA LEU A 75 10.86 -18.13 22.90
C LEU A 75 11.08 -17.74 21.42
N LYS A 76 10.98 -18.69 20.50
CA LYS A 76 11.05 -18.39 19.06
C LYS A 76 9.88 -17.52 18.62
N ALA A 77 8.66 -17.84 19.06
CA ALA A 77 7.46 -17.06 18.74
C ALA A 77 7.58 -15.62 19.25
N TYR A 78 7.98 -15.44 20.52
CA TYR A 78 8.25 -14.12 21.09
C TYR A 78 9.28 -13.33 20.28
N ASN A 79 10.44 -13.93 20.02
CA ASN A 79 11.52 -13.26 19.30
C ASN A 79 11.13 -12.88 17.87
N LYS A 80 10.36 -13.73 17.18
CA LYS A 80 9.86 -13.46 15.83
C LYS A 80 8.89 -12.27 15.85
N ALA A 81 7.91 -12.30 16.77
CA ALA A 81 6.93 -11.23 16.90
C ALA A 81 7.59 -9.90 17.31
N TYR A 82 8.52 -9.93 18.25
CA TYR A 82 9.24 -8.75 18.71
C TYR A 82 10.11 -8.12 17.60
N ARG A 83 10.80 -8.95 16.79
CA ARG A 83 11.56 -8.46 15.62
C ARG A 83 10.64 -7.82 14.59
N TYR A 84 9.46 -8.39 14.37
CA TYR A 84 8.48 -7.81 13.46
C TYR A 84 8.02 -6.44 13.94
N LEU A 85 7.67 -6.29 15.22
CA LEU A 85 7.28 -5.00 15.80
C LEU A 85 8.39 -3.96 15.69
N LYS A 86 9.63 -4.34 15.99
CA LYS A 86 10.79 -3.46 15.78
C LYS A 86 10.96 -3.01 14.34
N ALA A 87 10.81 -3.92 13.38
CA ALA A 87 10.89 -3.58 11.96
C ALA A 87 9.78 -2.62 11.51
N GLN A 88 8.63 -2.65 12.19
CA GLN A 88 7.51 -1.72 11.98
C GLN A 88 7.62 -0.43 12.83
N HIS A 89 8.70 -0.26 13.60
CA HIS A 89 8.89 0.86 14.54
C HIS A 89 7.74 0.99 15.55
N VAL A 90 7.19 -0.13 16.01
CA VAL A 90 6.05 -0.18 16.94
C VAL A 90 6.49 -0.76 18.28
N ASP A 91 6.10 -0.10 19.37
CA ASP A 91 6.34 -0.57 20.73
C ASP A 91 5.28 -1.58 21.19
N LEU A 92 5.64 -2.43 22.17
CA LEU A 92 4.72 -3.40 22.80
C LEU A 92 3.51 -2.74 23.48
N ASN A 93 3.64 -1.47 23.88
CA ASN A 93 2.59 -0.70 24.55
C ASN A 93 1.76 0.14 23.57
N VAL A 94 1.78 -0.21 22.27
CA VAL A 94 0.97 0.47 21.26
C VAL A 94 -0.51 0.46 21.64
N ASN A 95 -1.19 1.57 21.39
CA ASN A 95 -2.62 1.68 21.62
C ASN A 95 -3.38 0.84 20.56
N LEU A 96 -3.86 -0.34 20.97
CA LEU A 96 -4.59 -1.25 20.09
C LEU A 96 -5.95 -0.67 19.66
N ASP A 97 -6.62 0.11 20.52
CA ASP A 97 -7.90 0.74 20.18
C ASP A 97 -7.70 1.80 19.05
N ALA A 98 -6.58 2.52 19.09
CA ALA A 98 -6.25 3.47 18.03
C ALA A 98 -5.96 2.74 16.69
N LEU A 99 -5.30 1.59 16.72
CA LEU A 99 -5.07 0.77 15.53
C LEU A 99 -6.37 0.18 14.99
N GLU A 100 -7.29 -0.23 15.85
CA GLU A 100 -8.61 -0.73 15.45
C GLU A 100 -9.46 0.38 14.82
N ALA A 101 -9.43 1.59 15.39
CA ALA A 101 -10.08 2.75 14.81
C ALA A 101 -9.49 3.11 13.44
N GLU A 102 -8.16 3.06 13.28
CA GLU A 102 -7.48 3.26 12.00
C GLU A 102 -7.90 2.19 10.99
N TYR A 103 -7.92 0.91 11.39
CA TYR A 103 -8.35 -0.20 10.55
C TYR A 103 -9.78 -0.01 10.04
N SER A 104 -10.71 0.34 10.93
CA SER A 104 -12.12 0.60 10.60
C SER A 104 -12.27 1.75 9.60
N LYS A 105 -11.48 2.82 9.78
CA LYS A 105 -11.45 3.95 8.83
C LYS A 105 -10.93 3.51 7.45
N LEU A 106 -9.83 2.76 7.41
CA LEU A 106 -9.27 2.26 6.15
C LEU A 106 -10.24 1.32 5.43
N GLN A 107 -11.02 0.53 6.17
CA GLN A 107 -12.06 -0.32 5.61
C GLN A 107 -13.18 0.51 4.96
N ALA A 108 -13.60 1.61 5.60
CA ALA A 108 -14.58 2.53 5.04
C ALA A 108 -14.04 3.25 3.80
N ASP A 109 -12.77 3.70 3.83
CA ASP A 109 -12.09 4.32 2.70
C ASP A 109 -11.98 3.34 1.51
N HIS A 110 -11.60 2.08 1.76
CA HIS A 110 -11.55 1.04 0.75
C HIS A 110 -12.91 0.80 0.09
N ALA A 111 -13.98 0.71 0.90
CA ALA A 111 -15.34 0.58 0.38
C ALA A 111 -15.78 1.79 -0.46
N THR A 112 -15.33 2.99 -0.08
CA THR A 112 -15.60 4.22 -0.84
C THR A 112 -14.90 4.19 -2.19
N PHE A 113 -13.62 3.80 -2.25
CA PHE A 113 -12.90 3.64 -3.51
C PHE A 113 -13.53 2.57 -4.41
N ALA A 114 -14.00 1.46 -3.83
CA ALA A 114 -14.68 0.40 -4.59
C ALA A 114 -15.95 0.94 -5.27
N ARG A 115 -16.81 1.69 -4.54
CA ARG A 115 -18.00 2.34 -5.10
C ARG A 115 -17.65 3.36 -6.19
N GLN A 116 -16.59 4.14 -5.98
CA GLN A 116 -16.12 5.09 -7.00
C GLN A 116 -15.70 4.36 -8.28
N LEU A 117 -15.02 3.22 -8.17
CA LEU A 117 -14.66 2.41 -9.34
C LEU A 117 -15.87 1.88 -10.09
N GLU A 118 -16.90 1.41 -9.39
CA GLU A 118 -18.15 0.97 -10.01
C GLU A 118 -18.84 2.12 -10.77
N GLN A 119 -18.91 3.31 -10.17
CA GLN A 119 -19.47 4.50 -10.80
C GLN A 119 -18.68 4.89 -12.06
N ILE A 120 -17.36 4.92 -11.96
CA ILE A 120 -16.49 5.27 -13.07
C ILE A 120 -16.60 4.23 -14.20
N GLN A 121 -16.73 2.95 -13.89
CA GLN A 121 -16.95 1.90 -14.90
C GLN A 121 -18.28 2.07 -15.61
N ALA A 122 -19.32 2.48 -14.91
CA ALA A 122 -20.61 2.80 -15.51
C ALA A 122 -20.52 4.01 -16.46
N GLU A 123 -19.72 5.03 -16.11
CA GLU A 123 -19.46 6.19 -16.97
C GLU A 123 -18.60 5.84 -18.20
N LEU A 124 -17.64 4.92 -18.05
CA LEU A 124 -16.75 4.50 -19.14
C LEU A 124 -17.46 3.74 -20.24
N LYS A 125 -18.47 2.95 -19.90
CA LYS A 125 -19.16 2.10 -20.87
C LYS A 125 -19.73 2.89 -22.06
N PRO A 126 -20.57 3.91 -21.86
CA PRO A 126 -21.09 4.70 -22.97
C PRO A 126 -20.01 5.50 -23.72
N LEU A 127 -18.95 5.94 -23.01
CA LEU A 127 -17.84 6.65 -23.66
C LEU A 127 -17.04 5.75 -24.61
N ASN A 128 -16.82 4.49 -24.22
CA ASN A 128 -16.17 3.50 -25.09
C ASN A 128 -17.04 3.12 -26.29
N GLU A 129 -18.36 3.06 -26.12
CA GLU A 129 -19.29 2.86 -27.25
C GLU A 129 -19.22 4.02 -28.25
N VAL A 130 -19.25 5.26 -27.77
CA VAL A 130 -19.08 6.45 -28.62
C VAL A 130 -17.72 6.40 -29.33
N ARG A 131 -16.63 6.07 -28.64
CA ARG A 131 -15.29 5.95 -29.24
C ARG A 131 -15.26 4.89 -30.34
N TYR A 132 -15.90 3.74 -30.10
CA TYR A 132 -16.01 2.67 -31.10
C TYR A 132 -16.70 3.16 -32.37
N TRP A 133 -17.85 3.80 -32.24
CA TRP A 133 -18.61 4.30 -33.41
C TRP A 133 -17.87 5.40 -34.15
N VAL A 134 -17.25 6.32 -33.43
CA VAL A 134 -16.40 7.36 -34.03
C VAL A 134 -15.24 6.75 -34.80
N GLY A 135 -14.60 5.70 -34.26
CA GLY A 135 -13.53 4.96 -34.94
C GLY A 135 -14.00 4.27 -36.22
N GLN A 136 -15.22 3.75 -36.25
CA GLN A 136 -15.79 3.16 -37.48
C GLN A 136 -16.05 4.20 -38.58
N VAL A 137 -16.42 5.41 -38.20
CA VAL A 137 -16.72 6.51 -39.15
C VAL A 137 -15.44 7.14 -39.70
N LEU A 138 -14.43 7.35 -38.85
CA LEU A 138 -13.18 8.05 -39.21
C LEU A 138 -12.13 7.14 -39.86
N GLY A 139 -12.27 5.83 -39.70
CA GLY A 139 -11.32 4.83 -40.19
C GLY A 139 -10.14 4.55 -39.23
N PRO A 140 -9.49 3.37 -39.39
CA PRO A 140 -8.52 2.86 -38.41
C PRO A 140 -7.24 3.73 -38.33
N GLU A 141 -6.82 4.37 -39.38
CA GLU A 141 -5.57 5.18 -39.40
C GLU A 141 -5.64 6.38 -38.44
N GLN A 142 -6.80 7.05 -38.35
CA GLN A 142 -6.96 8.20 -37.46
C GLN A 142 -7.08 7.80 -36.00
N VAL A 143 -7.63 6.61 -35.70
CA VAL A 143 -7.70 6.06 -34.35
C VAL A 143 -6.31 5.66 -33.84
N GLU A 144 -5.47 5.07 -34.70
CA GLU A 144 -4.10 4.65 -34.33
C GLU A 144 -3.19 5.83 -34.00
N VAL A 145 -3.34 6.97 -34.70
CA VAL A 145 -2.60 8.21 -34.39
C VAL A 145 -2.95 8.73 -33.01
N LEU A 146 -4.22 8.60 -32.60
CA LEU A 146 -4.72 9.02 -31.28
C LEU A 146 -4.24 8.11 -30.16
N ASP A 147 -4.22 6.80 -30.38
CA ASP A 147 -3.70 5.83 -29.40
C ASP A 147 -2.18 6.00 -29.17
N LYS A 148 -1.43 6.32 -30.23
CA LYS A 148 0.00 6.64 -30.13
C LYS A 148 0.27 7.95 -29.38
N ALA A 149 -0.59 8.95 -29.52
CA ALA A 149 -0.48 10.21 -28.77
C ALA A 149 -0.78 10.00 -27.28
N GLU A 150 -1.81 9.21 -26.93
CA GLU A 150 -2.13 8.85 -25.55
C GLU A 150 -0.99 8.05 -24.88
N SER A 151 -0.39 7.09 -25.60
CA SER A 151 0.71 6.28 -25.05
C SER A 151 1.95 7.11 -24.74
N LYS A 152 2.27 8.13 -25.56
CA LYS A 152 3.39 9.05 -25.33
C LYS A 152 3.14 9.95 -24.11
N GLN A 153 1.94 10.46 -23.94
CA GLN A 153 1.58 11.26 -22.75
C GLN A 153 1.66 10.44 -21.46
N SER A 154 1.16 9.21 -21.47
CA SER A 154 1.23 8.29 -20.32
C SER A 154 2.68 7.95 -19.93
N VAL A 155 3.58 7.76 -20.91
CA VAL A 155 5.01 7.49 -20.66
C VAL A 155 5.71 8.73 -20.10
N VAL A 156 5.39 9.91 -20.59
CA VAL A 156 5.96 11.17 -20.06
C VAL A 156 5.49 11.41 -18.62
N GLU A 157 4.24 11.17 -18.29
CA GLU A 157 3.73 11.27 -16.92
C GLU A 157 4.37 10.24 -15.98
N GLN A 158 4.58 9.01 -16.43
CA GLN A 158 5.29 7.98 -15.66
C GLN A 158 6.76 8.34 -15.43
N LEU A 159 7.43 8.91 -16.42
CA LEU A 159 8.79 9.43 -16.30
C LEU A 159 8.86 10.61 -15.32
N HIS A 160 7.92 11.54 -15.38
CA HIS A 160 7.85 12.64 -14.40
C HIS A 160 7.63 12.14 -12.98
N GLN A 161 6.74 11.18 -12.75
CA GLN A 161 6.49 10.59 -11.45
C GLN A 161 7.70 9.81 -10.91
N SER A 162 8.40 9.07 -11.75
CA SER A 162 9.62 8.36 -11.35
C SER A 162 10.77 9.33 -11.03
N HIS A 163 10.94 10.41 -11.78
CA HIS A 163 11.92 11.46 -11.50
C HIS A 163 11.63 12.21 -10.18
N GLU A 164 10.37 12.46 -9.88
CA GLU A 164 9.98 13.09 -8.60
C GLU A 164 10.21 12.17 -7.40
N GLN A 165 9.99 10.87 -7.56
CA GLN A 165 10.25 9.88 -6.51
C GLN A 165 11.75 9.74 -6.23
N THR A 166 12.58 9.67 -7.28
CA THR A 166 14.04 9.62 -7.15
C THR A 166 14.59 10.89 -6.48
N ARG A 167 14.07 12.06 -6.85
CA ARG A 167 14.47 13.35 -6.24
C ARG A 167 14.08 13.48 -4.75
N LYS A 168 12.99 12.83 -4.34
CA LYS A 168 12.57 12.77 -2.92
C LYS A 168 13.45 11.80 -2.13
N GLN A 169 13.85 10.68 -2.71
CA GLN A 169 14.76 9.71 -2.08
C GLN A 169 16.16 10.28 -1.89
N ASP A 170 16.71 10.99 -2.89
CA ASP A 170 18.01 11.64 -2.79
C ASP A 170 18.05 12.72 -1.70
N LYS A 171 16.97 13.49 -1.54
CA LYS A 171 16.87 14.51 -0.48
C LYS A 171 16.78 13.89 0.92
N THR A 172 16.19 12.72 1.05
CA THR A 172 16.09 12.01 2.34
C THR A 172 17.46 11.42 2.73
N SER A 173 18.15 10.79 1.78
CA SER A 173 19.50 10.25 2.00
C SER A 173 20.54 11.30 2.33
N GLN A 174 20.47 12.49 1.70
CA GLN A 174 21.35 13.62 2.03
C GLN A 174 21.06 14.26 3.41
N LYS A 175 19.83 14.12 3.89
CA LYS A 175 19.45 14.61 5.22
C LYS A 175 19.91 13.66 6.33
N GLU A 176 19.88 12.37 6.08
CA GLU A 176 20.39 11.35 7.00
C GLU A 176 21.91 11.41 7.13
N GLN A 177 22.65 11.58 6.04
CA GLN A 177 24.12 11.76 6.07
C GLN A 177 24.59 13.05 6.77
N LYS A 178 23.74 14.10 6.83
CA LYS A 178 24.07 15.34 7.57
C LYS A 178 23.76 15.27 9.06
N MET A 179 23.05 14.27 9.54
CA MET A 179 22.76 14.07 10.96
C MET A 179 23.72 13.09 11.65
N GLU A 180 24.60 12.42 10.89
CA GLU A 180 25.64 11.52 11.42
C GLU A 180 27.04 12.14 11.49
N LEU A 181 27.19 13.42 11.19
CA LEU A 181 28.42 14.24 11.35
C LEU A 181 28.23 15.29 12.46
#